data_70db4dd9bb52ce59270c6534faf31dfc
#
_entry.id   70db4dd9bb52ce59270c6534faf31dfc
#
_cell.length_a   1.000
_cell.length_b   1.000
_cell.length_c   1.000
_cell.angle_alpha   90.00
_cell.angle_beta   90.00
_cell.angle_gamma   90.00
#
_symmetry.space_group_name_H-M   'P 1'
#
loop_
_entity.id
_entity.type
_entity.pdbx_description
1 polymer ?
#
loop_
_entity_poly.entity_id
_entity_poly.type
_entity_poly.pdbx_seq_one_letter_code
_entity_poly.pdbx_strand_id
1 'polypeptide(L)'
;MVKNNQTILKIDTHKIIATLPVMPYQTIVCLGAEEGLFPILFGKYVFDGEVIAFDKNKSNIDKTKKMLKKINLGNVVLKEFTKELKISPESVDGAFISDWDLYKLDLDLFTKALKKNSWLTILINPNDKSQSIPENKISKLGFKKDSEIFDDEQHKLYNFRF
;
A
#
# COMPACT_ATOMS: atom_id res chain seq x y z
N MET A 1 21.39 -9.60 3.36
CA MET A 1 21.54 -8.20 3.84
C MET A 1 20.22 -7.76 4.46
N VAL A 2 20.18 -7.60 5.75
CA VAL A 2 19.02 -7.06 6.46
C VAL A 2 18.98 -5.57 6.12
N LYS A 3 18.09 -5.15 5.21
CA LYS A 3 17.82 -3.73 4.98
C LYS A 3 17.25 -3.17 6.28
N ASN A 4 17.90 -2.18 6.84
CA ASN A 4 17.57 -1.54 8.10
C ASN A 4 16.11 -1.05 8.10
N ASN A 5 15.25 -1.69 8.88
CA ASN A 5 13.89 -1.27 9.20
C ASN A 5 13.80 0.11 9.91
N GLN A 6 14.93 0.77 10.12
CA GLN A 6 14.97 2.06 10.83
C GLN A 6 14.53 3.26 9.97
N THR A 7 14.48 3.13 8.65
CA THR A 7 14.14 4.25 7.76
C THR A 7 12.64 4.55 7.77
N ILE A 8 11.80 3.52 7.95
CA ILE A 8 10.33 3.66 7.93
C ILE A 8 9.79 4.32 9.21
N LEU A 9 10.49 4.19 10.33
CA LEU A 9 10.08 4.77 11.62
C LEU A 9 10.09 6.31 11.67
N LYS A 10 10.64 6.98 10.66
CA LYS A 10 10.70 8.46 10.57
C LYS A 10 9.63 9.05 9.67
N ILE A 11 8.80 8.22 9.02
CA ILE A 11 7.74 8.71 8.13
C ILE A 11 6.59 9.27 8.97
N ASP A 12 6.18 10.50 8.68
CA ASP A 12 4.91 11.03 9.17
C ASP A 12 3.76 10.40 8.38
N THR A 13 3.28 9.27 8.90
CA THR A 13 2.22 8.48 8.26
C THR A 13 0.90 9.22 8.15
N HIS A 14 0.59 10.12 9.09
CA HIS A 14 -0.61 10.94 9.04
C HIS A 14 -0.55 11.96 7.90
N LYS A 15 0.63 12.54 7.67
CA LYS A 15 0.86 13.43 6.53
C LYS A 15 0.70 12.69 5.21
N ILE A 16 1.22 11.47 5.11
CA ILE A 16 1.03 10.62 3.92
C ILE A 16 -0.46 10.40 3.66
N ILE A 17 -1.21 9.92 4.65
CA ILE A 17 -2.65 9.66 4.46
C ILE A 17 -3.42 10.92 4.09
N ALA A 18 -3.07 12.07 4.66
CA ALA A 18 -3.72 13.34 4.33
C ALA A 18 -3.56 13.75 2.85
N THR A 19 -2.58 13.20 2.15
CA THR A 19 -2.36 13.44 0.72
C THR A 19 -3.06 12.43 -0.20
N LEU A 20 -3.66 11.37 0.36
CA LEU A 20 -4.30 10.30 -0.38
C LEU A 20 -5.82 10.48 -0.44
N PRO A 21 -6.48 10.05 -1.53
CA PRO A 21 -7.93 10.16 -1.66
C PRO A 21 -8.66 9.03 -0.90
N VAL A 22 -8.32 8.85 0.37
CA VAL A 22 -8.90 7.82 1.24
C VAL A 22 -10.26 8.27 1.74
N MET A 23 -11.27 7.41 1.56
CA MET A 23 -12.63 7.61 2.04
C MET A 23 -13.04 6.50 3.01
N PRO A 24 -13.91 6.78 3.99
CA PRO A 24 -14.24 5.84 5.06
C PRO A 24 -14.78 4.48 4.62
N TYR A 25 -15.44 4.41 3.47
CA TYR A 25 -16.14 3.23 2.94
C TYR A 25 -15.32 2.41 1.93
N GLN A 26 -14.08 2.81 1.66
CA GLN A 26 -13.25 2.17 0.64
C GLN A 26 -12.71 0.81 1.06
N THR A 27 -12.49 -0.06 0.08
CA THR A 27 -11.65 -1.24 0.19
C THR A 27 -10.25 -0.88 -0.31
N ILE A 28 -9.26 -0.95 0.58
CA ILE A 28 -7.87 -0.60 0.27
C ILE A 28 -7.00 -1.84 0.34
N VAL A 29 -6.18 -2.05 -0.69
CA VAL A 29 -5.10 -3.04 -0.66
C VAL A 29 -3.81 -2.36 -0.20
N CYS A 30 -3.18 -2.93 0.82
CA CYS A 30 -1.89 -2.47 1.33
C CYS A 30 -0.84 -3.56 1.13
N LEU A 31 0.20 -3.26 0.35
CA LEU A 31 1.32 -4.16 0.12
C LEU A 31 2.50 -3.71 0.98
N GLY A 32 2.84 -4.54 1.95
CA GLY A 32 3.77 -4.26 3.03
C GLY A 32 3.05 -3.92 4.32
N ALA A 33 3.01 -4.87 5.25
CA ALA A 33 2.39 -4.65 6.56
C ALA A 33 3.25 -3.77 7.47
N GLU A 34 4.56 -3.73 7.26
CA GLU A 34 5.51 -2.87 7.99
C GLU A 34 5.26 -2.89 9.51
N GLU A 35 5.14 -4.09 10.06
CA GLU A 35 4.77 -4.33 11.45
C GLU A 35 3.44 -3.67 11.88
N GLY A 36 2.53 -3.43 10.95
CA GLY A 36 1.21 -2.85 11.19
C GLY A 36 1.09 -1.35 10.94
N LEU A 37 2.19 -0.67 10.60
CA LEU A 37 2.20 0.79 10.44
C LEU A 37 1.11 1.29 9.50
N PHE A 38 1.15 0.91 8.23
CA PHE A 38 0.18 1.36 7.23
C PHE A 38 -1.19 0.65 7.34
N PRO A 39 -1.27 -0.70 7.52
CA PRO A 39 -2.55 -1.36 7.65
C PRO A 39 -3.41 -0.84 8.81
N ILE A 40 -2.81 -0.59 9.97
CA ILE A 40 -3.52 -0.04 11.13
C ILE A 40 -4.00 1.37 10.85
N LEU A 41 -3.14 2.18 10.25
CA LEU A 41 -3.47 3.56 9.94
C LEU A 41 -4.62 3.63 8.94
N PHE A 42 -4.54 2.90 7.81
CA PHE A 42 -5.64 2.82 6.85
C PHE A 42 -6.92 2.28 7.50
N GLY A 43 -6.83 1.22 8.32
CA GLY A 43 -8.00 0.66 9.00
C GLY A 43 -8.72 1.65 9.90
N LYS A 44 -8.02 2.59 10.51
CA LYS A 44 -8.63 3.67 11.31
C LYS A 44 -9.37 4.70 10.44
N TYR A 45 -8.88 4.96 9.22
CA TYR A 45 -9.50 5.93 8.30
C TYR A 45 -10.67 5.32 7.52
N VAL A 46 -10.60 4.05 7.13
CA VAL A 46 -11.68 3.37 6.40
C VAL A 46 -12.61 2.60 7.35
N PHE A 47 -13.13 3.26 8.36
CA PHE A 47 -13.88 2.65 9.44
C PHE A 47 -15.21 1.99 9.00
N ASP A 48 -15.77 2.37 7.84
CA ASP A 48 -16.93 1.75 7.18
C ASP A 48 -16.51 0.85 5.99
N GLY A 49 -15.22 0.65 5.80
CA GLY A 49 -14.63 -0.12 4.71
C GLY A 49 -13.72 -1.23 5.20
N GLU A 50 -12.80 -1.66 4.36
CA GLU A 50 -11.89 -2.77 4.65
C GLU A 50 -10.47 -2.48 4.14
N VAL A 51 -9.48 -2.95 4.88
CA VAL A 51 -8.08 -3.03 4.45
C VAL A 51 -7.67 -4.47 4.25
N ILE A 52 -7.17 -4.80 3.06
CA ILE A 52 -6.58 -6.10 2.76
C ILE A 52 -5.07 -5.90 2.67
N ALA A 53 -4.35 -6.29 3.70
CA ALA A 53 -2.91 -6.11 3.77
C ALA A 53 -2.18 -7.42 3.46
N PHE A 54 -1.17 -7.33 2.62
CA PHE A 54 -0.30 -8.44 2.25
C PHE A 54 1.13 -8.18 2.72
N ASP A 55 1.78 -9.21 3.24
CA ASP A 55 3.20 -9.18 3.56
C ASP A 55 3.88 -10.51 3.19
N LYS A 56 5.14 -10.46 2.79
CA LYS A 56 5.97 -11.64 2.54
C LYS A 56 6.53 -12.24 3.82
N ASN A 57 6.61 -11.43 4.86
CA ASN A 57 7.17 -11.82 6.14
C ASN A 57 6.07 -12.23 7.13
N LYS A 58 5.99 -13.51 7.41
CA LYS A 58 5.03 -14.07 8.35
C LYS A 58 5.14 -13.45 9.75
N SER A 59 6.35 -13.08 10.18
CA SER A 59 6.57 -12.42 11.48
C SER A 59 5.87 -11.04 11.51
N ASN A 60 5.92 -10.26 10.42
CA ASN A 60 5.19 -8.99 10.33
C ASN A 60 3.68 -9.20 10.41
N ILE A 61 3.18 -10.23 9.71
CA ILE A 61 1.76 -10.61 9.76
C ILE A 61 1.33 -10.93 11.19
N ASP A 62 2.10 -11.77 11.89
CA ASP A 62 1.77 -12.20 13.26
C ASP A 62 1.85 -11.04 14.26
N LYS A 63 2.84 -10.18 14.15
CA LYS A 63 2.96 -8.96 14.97
C LYS A 63 1.76 -8.03 14.73
N THR A 64 1.43 -7.79 13.47
CA THR A 64 0.31 -6.92 13.09
C THR A 64 -1.02 -7.49 13.59
N LYS A 65 -1.26 -8.82 13.50
CA LYS A 65 -2.44 -9.47 14.05
C LYS A 65 -2.60 -9.26 15.56
N LYS A 66 -1.48 -9.36 16.29
CA LYS A 66 -1.49 -9.11 17.75
C LYS A 66 -1.85 -7.67 18.07
N MET A 67 -1.30 -6.71 17.30
CA MET A 67 -1.60 -5.28 17.46
C MET A 67 -3.07 -4.97 17.16
N LEU A 68 -3.62 -5.51 16.06
CA LEU A 68 -5.03 -5.32 15.68
C LEU A 68 -5.98 -5.81 16.78
N LYS A 69 -5.71 -6.97 17.36
CA LYS A 69 -6.48 -7.49 18.50
C LYS A 69 -6.40 -6.58 19.71
N LYS A 70 -5.20 -6.08 20.04
CA LYS A 70 -4.98 -5.20 21.21
C LYS A 70 -5.77 -3.88 21.09
N ILE A 71 -5.90 -3.34 19.88
CA ILE A 71 -6.61 -2.06 19.64
C ILE A 71 -8.06 -2.26 19.21
N ASN A 72 -8.53 -3.52 19.14
CA ASN A 72 -9.89 -3.88 18.70
C ASN A 72 -10.26 -3.33 17.31
N LEU A 73 -9.33 -3.43 16.34
CA LEU A 73 -9.54 -3.01 14.96
C LEU A 73 -9.85 -4.24 14.08
N GLY A 74 -11.12 -4.39 13.68
CA GLY A 74 -11.64 -5.58 13.01
C GLY A 74 -11.73 -5.52 11.48
N ASN A 75 -11.51 -4.37 10.88
CA ASN A 75 -11.65 -4.15 9.44
C ASN A 75 -10.34 -4.28 8.63
N VAL A 76 -9.31 -4.89 9.22
CA VAL A 76 -8.03 -5.18 8.57
C VAL A 76 -7.84 -6.68 8.44
N VAL A 77 -7.78 -7.17 7.21
CA VAL A 77 -7.51 -8.58 6.88
C VAL A 77 -6.06 -8.71 6.45
N LEU A 78 -5.33 -9.61 7.11
CA LEU A 78 -3.92 -9.87 6.82
C LEU A 78 -3.75 -11.18 6.06
N LYS A 79 -3.05 -11.12 4.95
CA LYS A 79 -2.76 -12.26 4.06
C LYS A 79 -1.27 -12.35 3.75
N GLU A 80 -0.79 -13.56 3.51
CA GLU A 80 0.54 -13.77 2.99
C GLU A 80 0.61 -13.35 1.51
N PHE A 81 1.67 -12.62 1.13
CA PHE A 81 1.89 -12.21 -0.24
C PHE A 81 2.37 -13.40 -1.07
N THR A 82 1.59 -13.79 -2.05
CA THR A 82 1.91 -14.82 -3.04
C THR A 82 1.87 -14.22 -4.46
N LYS A 83 2.36 -14.95 -5.45
CA LYS A 83 2.31 -14.50 -6.85
C LYS A 83 0.87 -14.21 -7.32
N GLU A 84 -0.10 -14.91 -6.77
CA GLU A 84 -1.52 -14.68 -7.04
C GLU A 84 -2.16 -14.00 -5.83
N LEU A 85 -2.52 -12.73 -5.97
CA LEU A 85 -3.33 -12.06 -4.99
C LEU A 85 -4.79 -12.51 -5.15
N LYS A 86 -5.29 -13.28 -4.20
CA LYS A 86 -6.71 -13.69 -4.18
C LYS A 86 -7.58 -12.53 -3.72
N ILE A 87 -7.92 -11.65 -4.66
CA ILE A 87 -8.79 -10.49 -4.49
C ILE A 87 -9.92 -10.61 -5.52
N SER A 88 -11.14 -10.31 -5.12
CA SER A 88 -12.30 -10.31 -6.03
C SER A 88 -12.12 -9.26 -7.13
N PRO A 89 -12.56 -9.53 -8.37
CA PRO A 89 -12.55 -8.53 -9.44
C PRO A 89 -13.36 -7.28 -9.06
N GLU A 90 -12.90 -6.12 -9.53
CA GLU A 90 -13.60 -4.82 -9.37
C GLU A 90 -14.06 -4.52 -7.93
N SER A 91 -13.23 -4.92 -6.94
CA SER A 91 -13.57 -4.77 -5.52
C SER A 91 -12.72 -3.72 -4.79
N VAL A 92 -11.61 -3.26 -5.38
CA VAL A 92 -10.61 -2.42 -4.74
C VAL A 92 -10.76 -0.97 -5.18
N ASP A 93 -10.90 -0.07 -4.22
CA ASP A 93 -11.01 1.38 -4.43
C ASP A 93 -9.63 2.07 -4.46
N GLY A 94 -8.66 1.50 -3.76
CA GLY A 94 -7.32 2.06 -3.70
C GLY A 94 -6.25 1.04 -3.31
N ALA A 95 -5.03 1.31 -3.73
CA ALA A 95 -3.89 0.48 -3.40
C ALA A 95 -2.69 1.32 -2.95
N PHE A 96 -2.02 0.85 -1.92
CA PHE A 96 -0.81 1.45 -1.39
C PHE A 96 0.33 0.42 -1.37
N ILE A 97 1.47 0.77 -1.96
CA ILE A 97 2.66 -0.07 -2.00
C ILE A 97 3.78 0.63 -1.23
N SER A 98 4.21 0.06 -0.11
CA SER A 98 5.25 0.64 0.74
C SER A 98 6.68 0.35 0.27
N ASP A 99 6.89 -0.73 -0.48
CA ASP A 99 8.17 -1.09 -1.08
C ASP A 99 7.94 -1.72 -2.46
N TRP A 100 8.15 -0.91 -3.51
CA TRP A 100 7.93 -1.35 -4.89
C TRP A 100 8.80 -2.55 -5.27
N ASP A 101 10.08 -2.55 -4.92
CA ASP A 101 10.99 -3.62 -5.32
C ASP A 101 10.64 -4.95 -4.67
N LEU A 102 10.19 -4.90 -3.42
CA LEU A 102 9.79 -6.09 -2.68
C LEU A 102 8.46 -6.67 -3.18
N TYR A 103 7.53 -5.79 -3.58
CA TYR A 103 6.17 -6.15 -3.98
C TYR A 103 5.90 -5.90 -5.47
N LYS A 104 6.92 -6.10 -6.34
CA LYS A 104 6.70 -6.06 -7.80
C LYS A 104 5.57 -6.98 -8.17
N LEU A 105 4.44 -6.37 -8.52
CA LEU A 105 3.22 -7.06 -8.86
C LEU A 105 3.22 -7.47 -10.33
N ASP A 106 2.52 -8.55 -10.62
CA ASP A 106 1.90 -8.69 -11.92
C ASP A 106 0.75 -7.66 -12.00
N LEU A 107 1.10 -6.47 -12.50
CA LEU A 107 0.15 -5.36 -12.59
C LEU A 107 -1.06 -5.70 -13.45
N ASP A 108 -0.92 -6.59 -14.44
CA ASP A 108 -2.02 -7.01 -15.31
C ASP A 108 -3.09 -7.78 -14.52
N LEU A 109 -2.67 -8.64 -13.60
CA LEU A 109 -3.60 -9.36 -12.73
C LEU A 109 -4.21 -8.44 -11.67
N PHE A 110 -3.42 -7.50 -11.16
CA PHE A 110 -3.87 -6.58 -10.13
C PHE A 110 -4.92 -5.60 -10.65
N THR A 111 -4.80 -5.11 -11.90
CA THR A 111 -5.79 -4.21 -12.50
C THR A 111 -7.18 -4.80 -12.55
N LYS A 112 -7.32 -6.12 -12.66
CA LYS A 112 -8.63 -6.79 -12.62
C LYS A 112 -9.36 -6.63 -11.29
N ALA A 113 -8.63 -6.45 -10.21
CA ALA A 113 -9.21 -6.24 -8.88
C ALA A 113 -9.65 -4.78 -8.66
N LEU A 114 -9.14 -3.84 -9.46
CA LEU A 114 -9.40 -2.42 -9.29
C LEU A 114 -10.74 -2.00 -9.86
N LYS A 115 -11.45 -1.16 -9.13
CA LYS A 115 -12.62 -0.44 -9.64
C LYS A 115 -12.18 0.68 -10.59
N LYS A 116 -13.09 1.11 -11.45
CA LYS A 116 -12.91 2.32 -12.24
C LYS A 116 -12.72 3.54 -11.31
N ASN A 117 -11.80 4.42 -11.64
CA ASN A 117 -11.40 5.58 -10.84
C ASN A 117 -10.71 5.24 -9.50
N SER A 118 -10.25 4.01 -9.32
CA SER A 118 -9.42 3.66 -8.18
C SER A 118 -8.07 4.37 -8.22
N TRP A 119 -7.43 4.46 -7.07
CA TRP A 119 -6.10 5.07 -6.96
C TRP A 119 -5.02 4.03 -6.66
N LEU A 120 -3.81 4.31 -7.11
CA LEU A 120 -2.60 3.56 -6.78
C LEU A 120 -1.54 4.54 -6.27
N THR A 121 -1.04 4.32 -5.08
CA THR A 121 0.08 5.09 -4.52
C THR A 121 1.26 4.18 -4.24
N ILE A 122 2.43 4.60 -4.68
CA ILE A 122 3.70 3.89 -4.47
C ILE A 122 4.63 4.80 -3.68
N LEU A 123 5.06 4.32 -2.52
CA LEU A 123 6.05 4.98 -1.69
C LEU A 123 7.44 4.48 -2.08
N ILE A 124 8.34 5.39 -2.36
CA ILE A 124 9.74 5.08 -2.63
C ILE A 124 10.68 5.94 -1.80
N ASN A 125 11.90 5.45 -1.61
CA ASN A 125 13.02 6.24 -1.15
C ASN A 125 13.77 6.79 -2.39
N PRO A 126 13.74 8.10 -2.68
CA PRO A 126 14.41 8.66 -3.86
C PRO A 126 15.93 8.53 -3.83
N ASN A 127 16.52 8.31 -2.66
CA ASN A 127 17.95 8.09 -2.50
C ASN A 127 18.36 6.63 -2.79
N ASP A 128 17.41 5.70 -2.88
CA ASP A 128 17.65 4.32 -3.30
C ASP A 128 17.51 4.21 -4.81
N LYS A 129 18.63 4.30 -5.52
CA LYS A 129 18.69 4.23 -6.98
C LYS A 129 18.14 2.90 -7.56
N SER A 130 17.98 1.87 -6.73
CA SER A 130 17.37 0.60 -7.14
C SER A 130 15.84 0.69 -7.27
N GLN A 131 15.23 1.68 -6.63
CA GLN A 131 13.78 1.88 -6.66
C GLN A 131 13.38 2.76 -7.84
N SER A 132 13.20 2.15 -9.00
CA SER A 132 12.64 2.83 -10.17
C SER A 132 11.23 2.35 -10.45
N ILE A 133 10.31 3.30 -10.64
CA ILE A 133 8.93 3.00 -10.99
C ILE A 133 8.80 2.90 -12.51
N PRO A 134 8.26 1.81 -13.05
CA PRO A 134 8.04 1.66 -14.48
C PRO A 134 6.80 2.43 -14.93
N GLU A 135 6.85 3.77 -14.89
CA GLU A 135 5.72 4.65 -15.22
C GLU A 135 5.09 4.32 -16.58
N ASN A 136 5.93 4.03 -17.59
CA ASN A 136 5.43 3.67 -18.93
C ASN A 136 4.62 2.36 -18.91
N LYS A 137 5.01 1.38 -18.09
CA LYS A 137 4.27 0.13 -17.94
C LYS A 137 2.95 0.38 -17.21
N ILE A 138 2.99 1.16 -16.15
CA ILE A 138 1.80 1.55 -15.37
C ILE A 138 0.80 2.30 -16.25
N SER A 139 1.26 3.26 -17.06
CA SER A 139 0.41 4.01 -18.00
C SER A 139 -0.22 3.13 -19.07
N LYS A 140 0.49 2.13 -19.61
CA LYS A 140 -0.06 1.18 -20.59
C LYS A 140 -1.19 0.32 -20.02
N LEU A 141 -1.24 0.14 -18.71
CA LEU A 141 -2.30 -0.59 -18.02
C LEU A 141 -3.55 0.25 -17.72
N GLY A 142 -3.58 1.51 -18.15
CA GLY A 142 -4.71 2.40 -17.99
C GLY A 142 -4.58 3.41 -16.85
N PHE A 143 -3.50 3.34 -16.08
CA PHE A 143 -3.26 4.32 -15.02
C PHE A 143 -2.75 5.65 -15.60
N LYS A 144 -3.29 6.73 -15.09
CA LYS A 144 -2.80 8.10 -15.34
C LYS A 144 -2.08 8.60 -14.10
N LYS A 145 -0.90 9.16 -14.28
CA LYS A 145 -0.18 9.81 -13.19
C LYS A 145 -0.95 11.06 -12.76
N ASP A 146 -1.26 11.12 -11.48
CA ASP A 146 -2.02 12.22 -10.87
C ASP A 146 -1.08 13.24 -10.22
N SER A 147 -0.13 12.77 -9.41
CA SER A 147 0.82 13.63 -8.72
C SER A 147 2.07 12.92 -8.26
N GLU A 148 3.09 13.70 -7.95
CA GLU A 148 4.27 13.29 -7.18
C GLU A 148 4.37 14.18 -5.96
N ILE A 149 4.50 13.58 -4.78
CA ILE A 149 4.58 14.31 -3.52
C ILE A 149 5.85 13.88 -2.81
N PHE A 150 6.65 14.86 -2.39
CA PHE A 150 7.77 14.65 -1.50
C PHE A 150 7.29 14.90 -0.07
N ASP A 151 7.43 13.89 0.77
CA ASP A 151 7.15 14.05 2.20
C ASP A 151 8.33 14.73 2.91
N ASP A 152 9.53 14.30 2.54
CA ASP A 152 10.80 14.86 2.95
C ASP A 152 11.90 14.50 1.92
N GLU A 153 13.16 14.72 2.25
CA GLU A 153 14.29 14.33 1.39
C GLU A 153 14.45 12.80 1.22
N GLN A 154 13.74 12.01 2.02
CA GLN A 154 13.89 10.56 2.09
C GLN A 154 12.72 9.78 1.48
N HIS A 155 11.57 10.43 1.26
CA HIS A 155 10.37 9.74 0.79
C HIS A 155 9.66 10.50 -0.32
N LYS A 156 9.21 9.74 -1.31
CA LYS A 156 8.45 10.24 -2.45
C LYS A 156 7.24 9.33 -2.71
N LEU A 157 6.10 9.95 -2.90
CA LEU A 157 4.86 9.30 -3.27
C LEU A 157 4.56 9.53 -4.74
N TYR A 158 4.32 8.45 -5.47
CA TYR A 158 3.79 8.48 -6.83
C TYR A 158 2.32 8.09 -6.78
N ASN A 159 1.46 9.01 -7.19
CA ASN A 159 0.02 8.81 -7.21
C ASN A 159 -0.48 8.64 -8.64
N PHE A 160 -1.29 7.61 -8.86
CA PHE A 160 -1.91 7.27 -10.14
C PHE A 160 -3.42 7.08 -9.97
N ARG A 161 -4.17 7.31 -11.07
CA ARG A 161 -5.59 6.99 -11.22
C ARG A 161 -5.78 5.93 -12.30
N PHE A 162 -6.67 4.98 -12.01
CA PHE A 162 -7.05 3.91 -12.95
C PHE A 162 -8.31 4.26 -13.72
#